data_69d6d0a76713626b3922f3be40310f62
#
_entry.id   69d6d0a76713626b3922f3be40310f62
#
_cell.length_a   1.000
_cell.length_b   1.000
_cell.length_c   1.000
_cell.angle_alpha   90.00
_cell.angle_beta   90.00
_cell.angle_gamma   90.00
#
_symmetry.space_group_name_H-M   'P 1'
#
loop_
_entity.id
_entity.type
_entity.pdbx_description
1 polymer ?
#
loop_
_entity_poly.entity_id
_entity_poly.type
_entity_poly.pdbx_seq_one_letter_code
_entity_poly.pdbx_strand_id
1 'polypeptide(L)'
;MFNTFSGNEACEILSNGGQLVDVRSSAEFARGALPNAINLPLQSIMAADNFIDKDKPVVLYCVTGARSSTAKSYLTQMGYKEVYDLGSYRNYNCE
;
A
#
# COMPACT_ATOMS: atom_id res chain seq x y z
N MET A 1 0.79 -15.99 -14.41
CA MET A 1 -0.22 -16.23 -13.39
C MET A 1 -0.78 -14.94 -12.82
N PHE A 2 -2.02 -14.95 -12.50
CA PHE A 2 -2.68 -13.74 -12.03
C PHE A 2 -2.43 -13.49 -10.56
N ASN A 3 -2.38 -12.22 -10.21
CA ASN A 3 -2.36 -11.82 -8.82
C ASN A 3 -3.74 -12.13 -8.23
N THR A 4 -3.76 -12.94 -7.19
CA THR A 4 -5.01 -13.33 -6.54
C THR A 4 -5.30 -12.55 -5.26
N PHE A 5 -4.44 -11.59 -4.92
CA PHE A 5 -4.66 -10.77 -3.74
C PHE A 5 -5.90 -9.91 -3.95
N SER A 6 -6.90 -10.09 -3.11
CA SER A 6 -8.21 -9.46 -3.28
C SER A 6 -8.43 -8.34 -2.28
N GLY A 7 -9.47 -7.54 -2.54
CA GLY A 7 -9.89 -6.53 -1.59
C GLY A 7 -10.32 -7.10 -0.26
N ASN A 8 -10.92 -8.30 -0.27
CA ASN A 8 -11.34 -8.96 0.97
C ASN A 8 -10.13 -9.35 1.81
N GLU A 9 -9.08 -9.87 1.18
CA GLU A 9 -7.85 -10.21 1.88
C GLU A 9 -7.19 -8.96 2.46
N ALA A 10 -7.23 -7.86 1.71
CA ALA A 10 -6.69 -6.60 2.19
C ALA A 10 -7.43 -6.15 3.45
N CYS A 11 -8.76 -6.27 3.45
CA CYS A 11 -9.57 -5.87 4.61
C CYS A 11 -9.19 -6.68 5.84
N GLU A 12 -8.99 -7.98 5.68
CA GLU A 12 -8.58 -8.82 6.79
C GLU A 12 -7.23 -8.41 7.34
N ILE A 13 -6.26 -8.18 6.46
CA ILE A 13 -4.92 -7.78 6.86
C ILE A 13 -4.97 -6.46 7.62
N LEU A 14 -5.74 -5.49 7.09
CA LEU A 14 -5.82 -4.17 7.72
C LEU A 14 -6.51 -4.23 9.08
N SER A 15 -7.53 -5.07 9.23
CA SER A 15 -8.22 -5.20 10.51
C SER A 15 -7.35 -5.88 11.57
N ASN A 16 -6.31 -6.59 11.14
CA ASN A 16 -5.39 -7.29 12.03
C ASN A 16 -4.05 -6.56 12.20
N GLY A 17 -4.05 -5.26 12.00
CA GLY A 17 -2.87 -4.45 12.27
C GLY A 17 -2.04 -4.09 11.05
N GLY A 18 -2.50 -4.43 9.86
CA GLY A 18 -1.81 -4.04 8.64
C GLY A 18 -1.84 -2.53 8.42
N GLN A 19 -0.90 -2.07 7.63
CA GLN A 19 -0.74 -0.65 7.32
C GLN A 19 -1.15 -0.39 5.87
N LEU A 20 -2.09 0.54 5.67
CA LEU A 20 -2.54 0.90 4.33
C LEU A 20 -1.71 2.08 3.84
N VAL A 21 -1.02 1.90 2.71
CA VAL A 21 -0.08 2.89 2.21
C VAL A 21 -0.46 3.33 0.80
N ASP A 22 -0.66 4.64 0.66
CA ASP A 22 -0.98 5.29 -0.60
C ASP A 22 0.32 5.80 -1.20
N VAL A 23 0.72 5.24 -2.34
CA VAL A 23 1.98 5.63 -3.00
C VAL A 23 1.76 6.65 -4.12
N ARG A 24 0.57 7.25 -4.16
CA ARG A 24 0.29 8.36 -5.08
C ARG A 24 0.99 9.62 -4.57
N SER A 25 0.96 10.68 -5.37
CA SER A 25 1.52 11.95 -4.95
C SER A 25 0.76 12.53 -3.75
N SER A 26 1.40 13.43 -3.03
CA SER A 26 0.75 14.11 -1.91
C SER A 26 -0.44 14.95 -2.37
N ALA A 27 -0.38 15.50 -3.57
CA ALA A 27 -1.50 16.27 -4.13
C ALA A 27 -2.71 15.37 -4.39
N GLU A 28 -2.48 14.17 -4.93
CA GLU A 28 -3.56 13.21 -5.13
C GLU A 28 -4.17 12.79 -3.80
N PHE A 29 -3.33 12.50 -2.84
CA PHE A 29 -3.77 12.11 -1.50
C PHE A 29 -4.62 13.19 -0.85
N ALA A 30 -4.23 14.44 -1.02
CA ALA A 30 -4.97 15.58 -0.44
C ALA A 30 -6.36 15.74 -1.01
N ARG A 31 -6.58 15.28 -2.25
CA ARG A 31 -7.90 15.35 -2.88
C ARG A 31 -8.83 14.24 -2.43
N GLY A 32 -8.31 13.26 -1.73
CA GLY A 32 -9.10 12.13 -1.24
C GLY A 32 -8.26 10.88 -1.21
N ALA A 33 -8.41 10.10 -0.14
CA ALA A 33 -7.66 8.87 0.06
C ALA A 33 -8.54 7.86 0.76
N LEU A 34 -8.12 6.61 0.72
CA LEU A 34 -8.83 5.56 1.46
C LEU A 34 -8.69 5.81 2.96
N PRO A 35 -9.65 5.33 3.77
CA PRO A 35 -9.62 5.58 5.20
C PRO A 35 -8.36 5.07 5.86
N ASN A 36 -7.77 5.87 6.72
CA ASN A 36 -6.59 5.53 7.51
C ASN A 36 -5.33 5.26 6.69
N ALA A 37 -5.30 5.66 5.42
CA ALA A 37 -4.14 5.46 4.58
C ALA A 37 -3.01 6.41 5.00
N ILE A 38 -1.79 5.89 4.89
CA ILE A 38 -0.57 6.67 5.10
C ILE A 38 -0.05 7.04 3.72
N ASN A 39 0.21 8.31 3.48
CA ASN A 39 0.75 8.73 2.18
C ASN A 39 2.27 8.61 2.19
N LEU A 40 2.77 7.75 1.31
CA LEU A 40 4.20 7.59 1.09
C LEU A 40 4.40 7.55 -0.42
N PRO A 41 4.51 8.72 -1.06
CA PRO A 41 4.66 8.75 -2.52
C PRO A 41 5.81 7.88 -3.01
N LEU A 42 5.63 7.26 -4.16
CA LEU A 42 6.64 6.35 -4.70
C LEU A 42 8.04 6.96 -4.72
N GLN A 43 8.13 8.23 -5.08
CA GLN A 43 9.43 8.91 -5.15
C GLN A 43 10.12 9.01 -3.79
N SER A 44 9.39 8.83 -2.70
CA SER A 44 9.92 8.88 -1.34
C SER A 44 10.02 7.51 -0.69
N ILE A 45 9.87 6.44 -1.48
CA ILE A 45 9.75 5.10 -0.93
C ILE A 45 10.97 4.67 -0.10
N MET A 46 12.14 5.22 -0.41
CA MET A 46 13.36 4.88 0.34
C MET A 46 13.33 5.39 1.78
N ALA A 47 12.43 6.32 2.08
CA ALA A 47 12.26 6.84 3.43
C ALA A 47 11.18 6.10 4.21
N ALA A 48 10.73 4.95 3.71
CA ALA A 48 9.59 4.21 4.28
C ALA A 48 9.73 3.94 5.78
N ASP A 49 10.96 3.68 6.26
CA ASP A 49 11.16 3.35 7.67
C ASP A 49 10.76 4.48 8.61
N ASN A 50 10.64 5.69 8.10
CA ASN A 50 10.20 6.83 8.91
C ASN A 50 8.68 6.90 9.02
N PHE A 51 7.95 6.10 8.25
CA PHE A 51 6.50 6.19 8.16
C PHE A 51 5.78 4.91 8.49
N ILE A 52 6.40 3.78 8.22
CA ILE A 52 5.75 2.47 8.39
C ILE A 52 6.71 1.49 9.04
N ASP A 53 6.13 0.42 9.59
CA ASP A 53 6.85 -0.60 10.35
C ASP A 53 7.16 -1.81 9.46
N LYS A 54 8.44 -2.21 9.42
CA LYS A 54 8.88 -3.36 8.62
C LYS A 54 8.29 -4.68 9.09
N ASP A 55 7.94 -4.77 10.36
CA ASP A 55 7.49 -6.02 10.96
C ASP A 55 5.99 -6.22 10.87
N LYS A 56 5.27 -5.25 10.33
CA LYS A 56 3.83 -5.34 10.16
C LYS A 56 3.48 -5.43 8.68
N PRO A 57 2.38 -6.10 8.34
CA PRO A 57 1.96 -6.17 6.95
C PRO A 57 1.71 -4.79 6.36
N VAL A 58 2.06 -4.62 5.09
CA VAL A 58 1.85 -3.39 4.34
C VAL A 58 0.97 -3.69 3.15
N VAL A 59 -0.09 -2.91 2.98
CA VAL A 59 -0.97 -3.00 1.82
C VAL A 59 -0.82 -1.71 1.02
N LEU A 60 -0.35 -1.83 -0.22
CA LEU A 60 -0.07 -0.68 -1.08
C LEU A 60 -1.17 -0.47 -2.10
N TYR A 61 -1.43 0.79 -2.44
CA TYR A 61 -2.33 1.08 -3.55
C TYR A 61 -1.93 2.37 -4.28
N CYS A 62 -2.40 2.49 -5.52
CA CYS A 62 -2.32 3.70 -6.30
C CYS A 62 -3.58 3.81 -7.16
N VAL A 63 -3.50 4.33 -8.37
CA VAL A 63 -4.68 4.44 -9.25
C VAL A 63 -4.82 3.22 -10.15
N THR A 64 -3.75 2.84 -10.84
CA THR A 64 -3.78 1.75 -11.83
C THR A 64 -3.03 0.51 -11.39
N GLY A 65 -2.23 0.60 -10.35
CA GLY A 65 -1.38 -0.50 -9.90
C GLY A 65 0.07 -0.38 -10.34
N ALA A 66 0.39 0.53 -11.24
CA ALA A 66 1.76 0.66 -11.74
C ALA A 66 2.72 1.14 -10.66
N ARG A 67 2.36 2.20 -9.96
CA ARG A 67 3.21 2.75 -8.89
C ARG A 67 3.28 1.82 -7.69
N SER A 68 2.15 1.19 -7.33
CA SER A 68 2.13 0.28 -6.19
C SER A 68 2.95 -0.98 -6.45
N SER A 69 2.96 -1.47 -7.69
CA SER A 69 3.78 -2.60 -8.06
C SER A 69 5.27 -2.30 -7.90
N THR A 70 5.68 -1.11 -8.35
CA THR A 70 7.07 -0.66 -8.20
C THR A 70 7.43 -0.49 -6.73
N ALA A 71 6.53 0.12 -5.96
CA ALA A 71 6.75 0.32 -4.52
C ALA A 71 6.93 -1.02 -3.81
N LYS A 72 6.14 -2.02 -4.18
CA LYS A 72 6.27 -3.35 -3.57
C LYS A 72 7.66 -3.92 -3.79
N SER A 73 8.21 -3.77 -4.99
CA SER A 73 9.56 -4.24 -5.27
C SER A 73 10.60 -3.59 -4.37
N TYR A 74 10.51 -2.28 -4.23
CA TYR A 74 11.45 -1.56 -3.36
C TYR A 74 11.32 -1.97 -1.90
N LEU A 75 10.11 -2.03 -1.38
CA LEU A 75 9.91 -2.38 0.03
C LEU A 75 10.39 -3.80 0.31
N THR A 76 10.13 -4.72 -0.60
CA THR A 76 10.59 -6.10 -0.46
C THR A 76 12.12 -6.13 -0.36
N GLN A 77 12.80 -5.39 -1.22
CA GLN A 77 14.26 -5.30 -1.19
C GLN A 77 14.78 -4.64 0.06
N MET A 78 13.99 -3.74 0.65
CA MET A 78 14.37 -3.05 1.88
C MET A 78 14.15 -3.89 3.13
N GLY A 79 13.61 -5.11 2.98
CA GLY A 79 13.44 -6.03 4.09
C GLY A 79 12.06 -6.02 4.74
N TYR A 80 11.08 -5.41 4.10
CA TYR A 80 9.69 -5.48 4.59
C TYR A 80 9.19 -6.91 4.40
N LYS A 81 8.68 -7.50 5.47
CA LYS A 81 8.38 -8.93 5.49
C LYS A 81 7.14 -9.32 4.73
N GLU A 82 6.11 -8.51 4.82
CA GLU A 82 4.82 -8.80 4.19
C GLU A 82 4.34 -7.57 3.45
N VAL A 83 4.44 -7.60 2.14
CA VAL A 83 4.03 -6.49 1.29
C VAL A 83 3.01 -6.98 0.28
N TYR A 84 1.83 -6.40 0.31
CA TYR A 84 0.73 -6.78 -0.56
C TYR A 84 0.35 -5.61 -1.45
N ASP A 85 0.11 -5.89 -2.70
CA ASP A 85 -0.24 -4.88 -3.69
C ASP A 85 -1.73 -4.97 -4.01
N LEU A 86 -2.51 -4.01 -3.48
CA LEU A 86 -3.94 -3.92 -3.78
C LEU A 86 -4.16 -3.42 -5.21
N GLY A 87 -3.18 -2.70 -5.74
CA GLY A 87 -3.26 -2.14 -7.07
C GLY A 87 -4.03 -0.84 -7.09
N SER A 88 -5.21 -0.86 -7.68
CA SER A 88 -6.06 0.31 -7.74
C SER A 88 -6.83 0.51 -6.44
N TYR A 89 -7.01 1.77 -6.03
CA TYR A 89 -7.88 2.09 -4.90
C TYR A 89 -9.30 1.55 -5.10
N ARG A 90 -9.68 1.30 -6.34
CA ARG A 90 -11.00 0.75 -6.66
C ARG A 90 -11.20 -0.67 -6.17
N ASN A 91 -10.12 -1.35 -5.86
CA ASN A 91 -10.18 -2.72 -5.34
C ASN A 91 -10.44 -2.77 -3.84
N TYR A 92 -10.42 -1.61 -3.18
CA TYR A 92 -10.72 -1.52 -1.77
C TYR A 92 -12.22 -1.68 -1.55
N ASN A 93 -12.61 -2.62 -0.70
CA ASN A 93 -14.02 -2.83 -0.43
C ASN A 93 -14.29 -3.10 1.06
N CYS A 94 -13.48 -2.53 1.93
CA CYS A 94 -13.69 -2.64 3.37
C CYS A 94 -14.81 -1.70 3.81
N GLU A 95 -15.53 -2.10 4.81
CA GLU A 95 -16.63 -1.32 5.36
C GLU A 95 -16.19 -0.48 6.54
#